data_77a322535c4d25bbd63da738840c901e
#
_entry.id   77a322535c4d25bbd63da738840c901e
#
_cell.length_a   1.000
_cell.length_b   1.000
_cell.length_c   1.000
_cell.angle_alpha   90.00
_cell.angle_beta   90.00
_cell.angle_gamma   90.00
#
_symmetry.space_group_name_H-M   'P 1'
#
loop_
_entity.id
_entity.type
_entity.pdbx_description
1 polymer ?
#
loop_
_entity_poly.entity_id
_entity_poly.type
_entity_poly.pdbx_seq_one_letter_code
_entity_poly.pdbx_strand_id
1 'polypeptide(L)'
;AKKNDEAIDFIYEYPEEHSKKHDIDLTAEASQDTVPLLQQWDKRWGYEKYSGNYFAASGCGPTALSMVVLYLTHDAQASPLAVAEYAKEAGYSVDGSGSAWDLMSKGCRHYGVNAKTIKEDEDTFKERLDEGNLIVVNVGPGDFTDNGHFMVITGYDDEGFTINDPN
;
A
#
# COMPACT_ATOMS: atom_id res chain seq x y z
N ALA A 1 12.40 8.32 -12.74
CA ALA A 1 12.12 7.17 -11.90
C ALA A 1 13.42 6.73 -11.24
N LYS A 2 13.52 6.74 -9.92
CA LYS A 2 14.59 6.02 -9.23
C LYS A 2 14.49 4.57 -9.70
N LYS A 3 15.59 3.99 -10.15
CA LYS A 3 15.67 2.56 -10.40
C LYS A 3 15.44 1.87 -9.06
N ASN A 4 14.36 1.12 -8.94
CA ASN A 4 14.15 0.25 -7.82
C ASN A 4 14.94 -1.04 -8.09
N ASP A 5 16.16 -1.10 -7.59
CA ASP A 5 17.05 -2.25 -7.81
C ASP A 5 16.48 -3.51 -7.14
N GLU A 6 15.62 -3.36 -6.12
CA GLU A 6 14.96 -4.47 -5.44
C GLU A 6 13.87 -5.15 -6.31
N ALA A 7 13.29 -4.42 -7.27
CA ALA A 7 12.34 -4.97 -8.23
C ALA A 7 12.99 -5.72 -9.41
N ILE A 8 14.32 -5.81 -9.47
CA ILE A 8 15.03 -6.46 -10.58
C ILE A 8 14.67 -7.94 -10.64
N ASP A 9 14.66 -8.63 -9.52
CA ASP A 9 14.34 -10.06 -9.46
C ASP A 9 12.91 -10.33 -9.94
N PHE A 10 11.93 -9.47 -9.56
CA PHE A 10 10.56 -9.55 -10.06
C PHE A 10 10.49 -9.46 -11.59
N ILE A 11 11.27 -8.56 -12.21
CA ILE A 11 11.32 -8.40 -13.65
C ILE A 11 12.02 -9.60 -14.30
N TYR A 12 13.11 -10.08 -13.70
CA TYR A 12 13.89 -11.21 -14.20
C TYR A 12 13.09 -12.52 -14.17
N GLU A 13 12.34 -12.76 -13.11
CA GLU A 13 11.50 -13.94 -12.91
C GLU A 13 10.19 -13.92 -13.73
N TYR A 14 9.83 -12.77 -14.33
CA TYR A 14 8.58 -12.60 -15.07
C TYR A 14 8.27 -13.74 -16.07
N PRO A 15 9.20 -14.20 -16.91
CA PRO A 15 8.89 -15.25 -17.89
C PRO A 15 8.38 -16.55 -17.27
N GLU A 16 8.82 -16.85 -16.06
CA GLU A 16 8.52 -18.10 -15.37
C GLU A 16 7.37 -17.96 -14.36
N GLU A 17 7.20 -16.78 -13.77
CA GLU A 17 6.30 -16.57 -12.61
C GLU A 17 4.97 -15.90 -12.97
N HIS A 18 4.90 -15.09 -14.03
CA HIS A 18 3.73 -14.26 -14.34
C HIS A 18 2.41 -15.02 -14.61
N SER A 19 2.49 -16.31 -14.93
CA SER A 19 1.32 -17.15 -15.20
C SER A 19 0.98 -18.10 -14.05
N LYS A 20 1.79 -18.12 -12.99
CA LYS A 20 1.56 -18.97 -11.82
C LYS A 20 0.64 -18.24 -10.83
N LYS A 21 -0.16 -19.04 -10.12
CA LYS A 21 -0.83 -18.56 -8.90
C LYS A 21 0.10 -18.80 -7.73
N HIS A 22 0.29 -17.76 -6.94
CA HIS A 22 1.08 -17.82 -5.73
C HIS A 22 0.17 -17.88 -4.52
N ASP A 23 0.51 -18.71 -3.54
CA ASP A 23 -0.17 -18.71 -2.25
C ASP A 23 0.17 -17.43 -1.49
N ILE A 24 -0.85 -16.80 -0.92
CA ILE A 24 -0.71 -15.59 -0.13
C ILE A 24 -1.01 -15.95 1.33
N ASP A 25 0.04 -16.00 2.14
CA ASP A 25 -0.05 -16.12 3.59
C ASP A 25 0.63 -14.90 4.22
N LEU A 26 -0.13 -14.10 4.94
CA LEU A 26 0.31 -12.89 5.63
C LEU A 26 0.18 -13.04 7.15
N THR A 27 0.09 -14.27 7.66
CA THR A 27 -0.04 -14.52 9.11
C THR A 27 1.15 -13.95 9.89
N ALA A 28 2.37 -14.06 9.33
CA ALA A 28 3.56 -13.53 9.95
C ALA A 28 3.55 -12.00 9.97
N GLU A 29 3.19 -11.37 8.83
CA GLU A 29 3.08 -9.91 8.70
C GLU A 29 1.98 -9.34 9.61
N ALA A 30 0.83 -10.01 9.70
CA ALA A 30 -0.29 -9.59 10.55
C ALA A 30 0.00 -9.72 12.06
N SER A 31 0.97 -10.53 12.45
CA SER A 31 1.34 -10.73 13.86
C SER A 31 2.51 -9.87 14.34
N GLN A 32 3.05 -8.99 13.50
CA GLN A 32 4.16 -8.10 13.87
C GLN A 32 3.69 -6.97 14.79
N ASP A 33 4.59 -6.55 15.70
CA ASP A 33 4.39 -5.36 16.54
C ASP A 33 4.67 -4.04 15.81
N THR A 34 5.09 -4.13 14.53
CA THR A 34 5.38 -2.99 13.66
C THR A 34 4.57 -3.09 12.37
N VAL A 35 4.35 -1.96 11.71
CA VAL A 35 3.66 -1.93 10.42
C VAL A 35 4.49 -2.71 9.40
N PRO A 36 3.96 -3.80 8.82
CA PRO A 36 4.72 -4.58 7.84
C PRO A 36 5.00 -3.75 6.59
N LEU A 37 6.20 -3.86 6.04
CA LEU A 37 6.51 -3.29 4.74
C LEU A 37 6.16 -4.31 3.64
N LEU A 38 5.18 -3.97 2.82
CA LEU A 38 4.78 -4.77 1.67
C LEU A 38 5.11 -4.03 0.38
N GLN A 39 5.63 -4.77 -0.60
CA GLN A 39 5.97 -4.23 -1.91
C GLN A 39 4.87 -4.53 -2.93
N GLN A 40 4.47 -3.54 -3.74
CA GLN A 40 3.47 -3.75 -4.79
C GLN A 40 3.95 -4.70 -5.89
N TRP A 41 5.27 -4.87 -6.03
CA TRP A 41 5.90 -5.79 -6.98
C TRP A 41 6.25 -7.16 -6.38
N ASP A 42 5.81 -7.49 -5.15
CA ASP A 42 5.95 -8.84 -4.59
C ASP A 42 5.27 -9.86 -5.53
N LYS A 43 5.97 -10.96 -5.85
CA LYS A 43 5.49 -11.97 -6.78
C LYS A 43 4.17 -12.63 -6.37
N ARG A 44 3.83 -12.58 -5.09
CA ARG A 44 2.54 -13.11 -4.60
C ARG A 44 1.33 -12.41 -5.23
N TRP A 45 1.48 -11.17 -5.70
CA TRP A 45 0.40 -10.38 -6.33
C TRP A 45 0.84 -9.49 -7.49
N GLY A 46 2.12 -9.17 -7.61
CA GLY A 46 2.64 -8.17 -8.56
C GLY A 46 2.35 -8.49 -10.03
N TYR A 47 2.22 -9.76 -10.39
CA TYR A 47 1.89 -10.18 -11.77
C TYR A 47 0.38 -10.15 -12.07
N GLU A 48 -0.48 -9.99 -11.07
CA GLU A 48 -1.91 -9.88 -11.26
C GLU A 48 -2.30 -8.53 -11.90
N LYS A 49 -3.55 -8.42 -12.36
CA LYS A 49 -4.04 -7.21 -13.02
C LYS A 49 -4.86 -6.35 -12.08
N TYR A 50 -4.49 -5.07 -12.01
CA TYR A 50 -5.23 -4.06 -11.30
C TYR A 50 -5.27 -2.76 -12.11
N SER A 51 -6.46 -2.10 -12.20
CA SER A 51 -6.61 -0.80 -12.86
C SER A 51 -6.04 -0.74 -14.30
N GLY A 52 -6.21 -1.82 -15.08
CA GLY A 52 -5.74 -1.90 -16.47
C GLY A 52 -4.25 -2.23 -16.64
N ASN A 53 -3.47 -2.30 -15.55
CA ASN A 53 -2.05 -2.59 -15.56
C ASN A 53 -1.68 -3.84 -14.75
N TYR A 54 -0.40 -4.21 -14.70
CA TYR A 54 0.08 -5.13 -13.68
C TYR A 54 -0.01 -4.48 -12.31
N PHE A 55 -0.32 -5.29 -11.29
CA PHE A 55 -0.41 -4.83 -9.90
C PHE A 55 0.91 -4.14 -9.47
N ALA A 56 2.05 -4.70 -9.87
CA ALA A 56 3.37 -4.12 -9.63
C ALA A 56 3.52 -2.65 -10.09
N ALA A 57 2.69 -2.19 -11.03
CA ALA A 57 2.76 -0.81 -11.56
C ALA A 57 1.64 0.11 -11.02
N SER A 58 0.55 -0.44 -10.49
CA SER A 58 -0.65 0.33 -10.11
C SER A 58 -1.21 0.00 -8.72
N GLY A 59 -0.55 -0.94 -8.01
CA GLY A 59 -1.03 -1.50 -6.75
C GLY A 59 -0.67 -0.71 -5.49
N CYS A 60 -0.07 0.48 -5.58
CA CYS A 60 0.36 1.24 -4.40
C CYS A 60 -0.79 1.49 -3.41
N GLY A 61 -1.97 1.85 -3.87
CA GLY A 61 -3.15 2.08 -3.02
C GLY A 61 -3.57 0.83 -2.23
N PRO A 62 -3.90 -0.29 -2.89
CA PRO A 62 -4.24 -1.53 -2.19
C PRO A 62 -3.13 -2.02 -1.26
N THR A 63 -1.85 -1.87 -1.64
CA THR A 63 -0.72 -2.27 -0.80
C THR A 63 -0.61 -1.39 0.45
N ALA A 64 -0.73 -0.06 0.29
CA ALA A 64 -0.72 0.87 1.42
C ALA A 64 -1.86 0.58 2.40
N LEU A 65 -3.10 0.36 1.90
CA LEU A 65 -4.22 0.02 2.77
C LEU A 65 -4.05 -1.35 3.44
N SER A 66 -3.51 -2.34 2.73
CA SER A 66 -3.20 -3.66 3.30
C SER A 66 -2.24 -3.55 4.49
N MET A 67 -1.13 -2.80 4.38
CA MET A 67 -0.19 -2.56 5.48
C MET A 67 -0.88 -1.98 6.71
N VAL A 68 -1.76 -0.99 6.51
CA VAL A 68 -2.54 -0.37 7.60
C VAL A 68 -3.49 -1.36 8.26
N VAL A 69 -4.24 -2.13 7.46
CA VAL A 69 -5.22 -3.10 7.96
C VAL A 69 -4.53 -4.23 8.72
N LEU A 70 -3.48 -4.83 8.15
CA LEU A 70 -2.71 -5.89 8.79
C LEU A 70 -2.23 -5.48 10.19
N TYR A 71 -1.68 -4.27 10.31
CA TYR A 71 -1.16 -3.78 11.59
C TYR A 71 -2.27 -3.46 12.59
N LEU A 72 -3.33 -2.76 12.18
CA LEU A 72 -4.36 -2.29 13.10
C LEU A 72 -5.38 -3.36 13.49
N THR A 73 -5.60 -4.37 12.65
CA THR A 73 -6.65 -5.38 12.85
C THR A 73 -6.13 -6.80 13.00
N HIS A 74 -4.85 -7.04 12.67
CA HIS A 74 -4.24 -8.37 12.61
C HIS A 74 -4.98 -9.33 11.66
N ASP A 75 -5.69 -8.81 10.66
CA ASP A 75 -6.42 -9.60 9.67
C ASP A 75 -5.50 -10.04 8.52
N ALA A 76 -4.93 -11.23 8.63
CA ALA A 76 -4.07 -11.82 7.60
C ALA A 76 -4.75 -12.03 6.23
N GLN A 77 -6.09 -11.92 6.15
CA GLN A 77 -6.83 -12.02 4.88
C GLN A 77 -6.81 -10.73 4.07
N ALA A 78 -6.45 -9.59 4.70
CA ALA A 78 -6.39 -8.29 4.04
C ALA A 78 -5.13 -8.12 3.19
N SER A 79 -4.84 -9.09 2.32
CA SER A 79 -3.70 -9.01 1.39
C SER A 79 -3.87 -7.88 0.39
N PRO A 80 -2.77 -7.36 -0.21
CA PRO A 80 -2.85 -6.36 -1.28
C PRO A 80 -3.79 -6.76 -2.42
N LEU A 81 -3.81 -8.05 -2.79
CA LEU A 81 -4.69 -8.56 -3.84
C LEU A 81 -6.16 -8.55 -3.39
N ALA A 82 -6.47 -8.98 -2.17
CA ALA A 82 -7.83 -8.94 -1.62
C ALA A 82 -8.35 -7.49 -1.53
N VAL A 83 -7.51 -6.55 -1.11
CA VAL A 83 -7.85 -5.12 -1.11
C VAL A 83 -8.10 -4.59 -2.52
N ALA A 84 -7.32 -5.03 -3.53
CA ALA A 84 -7.52 -4.64 -4.92
C ALA A 84 -8.83 -5.19 -5.49
N GLU A 85 -9.18 -6.43 -5.16
CA GLU A 85 -10.45 -7.04 -5.56
C GLU A 85 -11.64 -6.27 -4.97
N TYR A 86 -11.60 -6.00 -3.67
CA TYR A 86 -12.59 -5.13 -3.02
C TYR A 86 -12.66 -3.74 -3.67
N ALA A 87 -11.50 -3.11 -3.96
CA ALA A 87 -11.46 -1.80 -4.59
C ALA A 87 -12.13 -1.79 -5.98
N LYS A 88 -11.98 -2.86 -6.76
CA LYS A 88 -12.69 -3.03 -8.05
C LYS A 88 -14.19 -3.14 -7.84
N GLU A 89 -14.63 -4.02 -6.94
CA GLU A 89 -16.05 -4.28 -6.67
C GLU A 89 -16.78 -3.05 -6.11
N ALA A 90 -16.11 -2.30 -5.23
CA ALA A 90 -16.66 -1.10 -4.61
C ALA A 90 -16.51 0.18 -5.46
N GLY A 91 -15.87 0.10 -6.63
CA GLY A 91 -15.72 1.24 -7.54
C GLY A 91 -14.61 2.21 -7.15
N TYR A 92 -13.62 1.76 -6.38
CA TYR A 92 -12.44 2.55 -5.99
C TYR A 92 -11.22 2.34 -6.91
N SER A 93 -11.29 1.37 -7.83
CA SER A 93 -10.30 1.18 -8.88
C SER A 93 -10.57 2.14 -10.04
N VAL A 94 -9.56 2.90 -10.46
CA VAL A 94 -9.64 3.87 -11.55
C VAL A 94 -8.76 3.39 -12.70
N ASP A 95 -9.38 3.04 -13.83
CA ASP A 95 -8.68 2.45 -14.97
C ASP A 95 -7.54 3.36 -15.46
N GLY A 96 -6.35 2.79 -15.60
CA GLY A 96 -5.13 3.50 -15.98
C GLY A 96 -4.50 4.38 -14.89
N SER A 97 -5.13 4.52 -13.70
CA SER A 97 -4.70 5.48 -12.66
C SER A 97 -4.53 4.86 -11.26
N GLY A 98 -4.80 3.56 -11.08
CA GLY A 98 -4.67 2.90 -9.79
C GLY A 98 -5.91 3.04 -8.91
N SER A 99 -5.80 3.66 -7.74
CA SER A 99 -6.89 3.76 -6.76
C SER A 99 -7.35 5.19 -6.54
N ALA A 100 -8.68 5.36 -6.40
CA ALA A 100 -9.27 6.60 -5.93
C ALA A 100 -8.95 6.86 -4.45
N TRP A 101 -8.89 8.11 -4.03
CA TRP A 101 -8.76 8.52 -2.63
C TRP A 101 -9.82 7.92 -1.70
N ASP A 102 -11.00 7.68 -2.25
CA ASP A 102 -12.11 7.10 -1.51
C ASP A 102 -11.83 5.68 -1.00
N LEU A 103 -10.87 4.97 -1.58
CA LEU A 103 -10.39 3.70 -1.03
C LEU A 103 -9.85 3.89 0.40
N MET A 104 -9.07 4.96 0.64
CA MET A 104 -8.50 5.27 1.95
C MET A 104 -9.54 5.89 2.89
N SER A 105 -10.33 6.85 2.42
CA SER A 105 -11.23 7.63 3.27
C SER A 105 -12.56 6.93 3.60
N LYS A 106 -13.03 6.03 2.71
CA LYS A 106 -14.30 5.32 2.83
C LYS A 106 -14.14 3.80 2.80
N GLY A 107 -13.33 3.30 1.87
CA GLY A 107 -13.13 1.87 1.65
C GLY A 107 -12.46 1.17 2.85
N CYS A 108 -11.60 1.85 3.59
CA CYS A 108 -10.96 1.31 4.79
C CYS A 108 -11.97 0.79 5.84
N ARG A 109 -13.18 1.33 5.86
CA ARG A 109 -14.24 0.90 6.80
C ARG A 109 -14.70 -0.54 6.58
N HIS A 110 -14.55 -1.06 5.37
CA HIS A 110 -14.81 -2.47 5.07
C HIS A 110 -13.97 -3.40 5.96
N TYR A 111 -12.77 -2.96 6.31
CA TYR A 111 -11.81 -3.67 7.15
C TYR A 111 -11.86 -3.26 8.64
N GLY A 112 -12.91 -2.53 9.05
CA GLY A 112 -13.02 -2.06 10.43
C GLY A 112 -12.11 -0.89 10.80
N VAL A 113 -11.42 -0.30 9.83
CA VAL A 113 -10.54 0.86 10.02
C VAL A 113 -11.30 2.15 9.72
N ASN A 114 -11.07 3.20 10.50
CA ASN A 114 -11.64 4.51 10.27
C ASN A 114 -10.55 5.50 9.87
N ALA A 115 -10.82 6.28 8.83
CA ALA A 115 -9.93 7.32 8.38
C ALA A 115 -10.52 8.72 8.57
N LYS A 116 -9.65 9.69 8.81
CA LYS A 116 -9.97 11.11 8.94
C LYS A 116 -8.91 11.91 8.17
N THR A 117 -9.37 12.85 7.36
CA THR A 117 -8.46 13.81 6.71
C THR A 117 -7.87 14.75 7.77
N ILE A 118 -6.57 14.95 7.71
CA ILE A 118 -5.82 15.84 8.58
C ILE A 118 -5.10 16.92 7.78
N LYS A 119 -4.60 17.94 8.46
CA LYS A 119 -3.81 18.98 7.85
C LYS A 119 -2.41 18.46 7.50
N GLU A 120 -1.88 18.88 6.35
CA GLU A 120 -0.56 18.50 5.85
C GLU A 120 0.52 19.41 6.47
N ASP A 121 0.89 19.15 7.71
CA ASP A 121 2.01 19.81 8.37
C ASP A 121 2.67 18.86 9.38
N GLU A 122 3.94 19.13 9.66
CA GLU A 122 4.79 18.28 10.47
C GLU A 122 4.26 18.10 11.90
N ASP A 123 3.78 19.16 12.53
CA ASP A 123 3.29 19.12 13.91
C ASP A 123 2.03 18.24 14.01
N THR A 124 1.11 18.40 13.06
CA THR A 124 -0.10 17.55 12.99
C THR A 124 0.26 16.08 12.76
N PHE A 125 1.24 15.80 11.90
CA PHE A 125 1.65 14.42 11.63
C PHE A 125 2.25 13.78 12.88
N LYS A 126 3.15 14.46 13.58
CA LYS A 126 3.74 13.98 14.84
C LYS A 126 2.69 13.74 15.90
N GLU A 127 1.76 14.69 16.10
CA GLU A 127 0.64 14.55 17.05
C GLU A 127 -0.19 13.29 16.76
N ARG A 128 -0.53 13.01 15.50
CA ARG A 128 -1.33 11.84 15.14
C ARG A 128 -0.57 10.53 15.30
N LEU A 129 0.72 10.51 14.98
CA LEU A 129 1.57 9.35 15.19
C LEU A 129 1.75 9.04 16.69
N ASP A 130 1.92 10.07 17.54
CA ASP A 130 2.01 9.93 18.99
C ASP A 130 0.71 9.39 19.61
N GLU A 131 -0.44 9.65 19.00
CA GLU A 131 -1.73 9.07 19.36
C GLU A 131 -1.90 7.60 18.91
N GLY A 132 -0.89 7.03 18.24
CA GLY A 132 -0.91 5.67 17.72
C GLY A 132 -1.65 5.51 16.38
N ASN A 133 -1.91 6.61 15.67
CA ASN A 133 -2.48 6.54 14.33
C ASN A 133 -1.39 6.28 13.29
N LEU A 134 -1.79 5.74 12.14
CA LEU A 134 -0.97 5.71 10.92
C LEU A 134 -1.46 6.80 9.96
N ILE A 135 -0.56 7.31 9.11
CA ILE A 135 -0.91 8.33 8.15
C ILE A 135 -0.69 7.80 6.73
N VAL A 136 -1.76 7.76 5.94
CA VAL A 136 -1.66 7.45 4.52
C VAL A 136 -1.56 8.76 3.75
N VAL A 137 -0.51 8.89 2.96
CA VAL A 137 -0.28 10.03 2.07
C VAL A 137 -0.40 9.61 0.61
N ASN A 138 -0.85 10.54 -0.23
CA ASN A 138 -0.72 10.42 -1.69
C ASN A 138 0.12 11.58 -2.17
N VAL A 139 1.31 11.28 -2.64
CA VAL A 139 2.23 12.28 -3.16
C VAL A 139 2.08 12.43 -4.67
N GLY A 140 2.17 13.66 -5.15
CA GLY A 140 2.21 13.98 -6.57
C GLY A 140 3.61 13.85 -7.16
N PRO A 141 3.81 14.30 -8.41
CA PRO A 141 5.11 14.27 -9.08
C PRO A 141 6.20 14.94 -8.24
N GLY A 142 7.31 14.23 -8.04
CA GLY A 142 8.43 14.69 -7.22
C GLY A 142 9.47 13.58 -7.01
N ASP A 143 10.08 13.57 -5.85
CA ASP A 143 11.19 12.63 -5.55
C ASP A 143 10.75 11.15 -5.52
N PHE A 144 9.49 10.86 -5.19
CA PHE A 144 8.97 9.51 -5.03
C PHE A 144 8.31 8.96 -6.29
N THR A 145 7.73 9.81 -7.13
CA THR A 145 6.93 9.36 -8.28
C THR A 145 6.82 10.42 -9.36
N ASP A 146 6.59 9.99 -10.60
CA ASP A 146 6.22 10.87 -11.73
C ASP A 146 4.71 11.14 -11.79
N ASN A 147 3.91 10.42 -11.01
CA ASN A 147 2.44 10.50 -10.95
C ASN A 147 1.97 10.53 -9.48
N GLY A 148 0.71 10.14 -9.22
CA GLY A 148 0.23 9.94 -7.85
C GLY A 148 0.78 8.64 -7.24
N HIS A 149 1.13 8.66 -5.94
CA HIS A 149 1.64 7.48 -5.25
C HIS A 149 1.22 7.44 -3.78
N PHE A 150 0.68 6.31 -3.35
CA PHE A 150 0.27 6.09 -1.97
C PHE A 150 1.40 5.47 -1.16
N MET A 151 1.67 6.05 0.03
CA MET A 151 2.63 5.55 1.01
C MET A 151 2.03 5.63 2.41
N VAL A 152 2.64 4.94 3.38
CA VAL A 152 2.23 4.97 4.79
C VAL A 152 3.35 5.55 5.65
N ILE A 153 3.06 6.61 6.38
CA ILE A 153 3.95 7.13 7.42
C ILE A 153 3.61 6.36 8.71
N THR A 154 4.62 5.72 9.28
CA THR A 154 4.47 4.77 10.38
C THR A 154 5.07 5.26 11.70
N GLY A 155 5.88 6.31 11.66
CA GLY A 155 6.55 6.88 12.81
C GLY A 155 7.44 8.06 12.43
N TYR A 156 8.17 8.57 13.39
CA TYR A 156 9.18 9.62 13.19
C TYR A 156 10.25 9.57 14.29
N ASP A 157 11.39 10.18 14.01
CA ASP A 157 12.48 10.43 14.97
C ASP A 157 13.14 11.79 14.70
N ASP A 158 14.34 12.01 15.25
CA ASP A 158 15.10 13.25 15.06
C ASP A 158 15.62 13.43 13.62
N GLU A 159 15.65 12.36 12.81
CA GLU A 159 16.10 12.38 11.42
C GLU A 159 14.93 12.61 10.44
N GLY A 160 13.67 12.37 10.87
CA GLY A 160 12.47 12.58 10.05
C GLY A 160 11.38 11.53 10.23
N PHE A 161 10.54 11.38 9.19
CA PHE A 161 9.45 10.41 9.18
C PHE A 161 9.89 9.05 8.64
N THR A 162 9.45 8.00 9.32
CA THR A 162 9.56 6.62 8.82
C THR A 162 8.42 6.35 7.84
N ILE A 163 8.76 5.93 6.62
CA ILE A 163 7.81 5.73 5.54
C ILE A 163 7.89 4.30 5.03
N ASN A 164 6.77 3.62 5.00
CA ASN A 164 6.60 2.37 4.25
C ASN A 164 6.12 2.71 2.83
N ASP A 165 7.04 2.63 1.89
CA ASP A 165 6.79 2.84 0.46
C ASP A 165 6.50 1.49 -0.21
N PRO A 166 5.32 1.31 -0.86
CA PRO A 166 5.00 0.09 -1.61
C PRO A 166 5.87 -0.16 -2.84
N ASN A 167 6.65 0.82 -3.28
CA ASN A 167 7.46 0.72 -4.50
C ASN A 167 8.95 0.66 -4.24
#